data_237377ae99c9d918637ba9f5c6e2ea18
#
_entry.id   237377ae99c9d918637ba9f5c6e2ea18
#
_cell.length_a   1.000
_cell.length_b   1.000
_cell.length_c   1.000
_cell.angle_alpha   90.00
_cell.angle_beta   90.00
_cell.angle_gamma   90.00
#
_symmetry.space_group_name_H-M   'P 1'
#
loop_
_entity.id
_entity.type
_entity.pdbx_description
1 polymer ?
#
loop_
_entity_poly.entity_id
_entity_poly.type
_entity_poly.pdbx_seq_one_letter_code
_entity_poly.pdbx_strand_id
1 'polypeptide(L)'
;MVYGMACAYMLTGKDLYLDAAEKGTEYLRNKMRFTDTDTGLIYWYHGQKVSGGGEEQKLLVSEFGDDYDCIPAYEQIYALAGPVQTYRLTGDPRILADAEKTVDLFDECFKDNEKGGYYSHIHAVTLSAHEESLGRNKAKKNWNSVGDHAPAYLINLWLATGEERYKKMLEDTFDTITTHFPDYDESPFVQEKFFDDWSKDQTWGWQQNRAVVGHNLKIAWNLMRFYAEMDKDIYLDIAKKIANLMPNVGYDNQRFGWYDVVERVLGEDEKFHRYAWHDRKAWWQQEQGILAYLILQGHMPDSAEYKKYSDESAAFYNAFFLDNNDGGVYFNVLANGVPYLVGTERFKGSHSMSAYHSTELCFLSTVYIDLMIKKRPLDLHFKPLPNGFKDRVLRVEPDILPKGSLMISKCEIDGKEHTDFDADSLTVKLPQSDQRLHVKVTVSPK
;
A
#
# COMPACT_ATOMS: atom_id res chain seq x y z
N MET A 1 -11.21 -1.43 4.05
CA MET A 1 -12.56 -0.97 3.60
C MET A 1 -12.56 0.50 3.19
N VAL A 2 -12.21 1.45 4.06
CA VAL A 2 -12.25 2.90 3.77
C VAL A 2 -11.49 3.27 2.51
N TYR A 3 -10.22 2.82 2.39
CA TYR A 3 -9.41 3.00 1.18
C TYR A 3 -10.14 2.55 -0.10
N GLY A 4 -10.70 1.33 -0.05
CA GLY A 4 -11.40 0.78 -1.21
C GLY A 4 -12.63 1.57 -1.61
N MET A 5 -13.42 2.05 -0.65
CA MET A 5 -14.58 2.89 -0.92
C MET A 5 -14.18 4.24 -1.51
N ALA A 6 -13.10 4.84 -1.01
CA ALA A 6 -12.58 6.10 -1.54
C ALA A 6 -12.08 5.93 -2.99
N CYS A 7 -11.33 4.88 -3.30
CA CYS A 7 -10.92 4.56 -4.68
C CYS A 7 -12.11 4.31 -5.60
N ALA A 8 -13.12 3.58 -5.13
CA ALA A 8 -14.34 3.32 -5.89
C ALA A 8 -15.11 4.62 -6.21
N TYR A 9 -15.17 5.58 -5.26
CA TYR A 9 -15.73 6.89 -5.54
C TYR A 9 -14.91 7.63 -6.60
N MET A 10 -13.59 7.67 -6.46
CA MET A 10 -12.71 8.38 -7.39
C MET A 10 -12.91 7.91 -8.83
N LEU A 11 -13.14 6.60 -9.05
CA LEU A 11 -13.37 6.04 -10.39
C LEU A 11 -14.82 6.16 -10.88
N THR A 12 -15.82 6.28 -10.00
CA THR A 12 -17.23 6.13 -10.40
C THR A 12 -18.10 7.34 -10.13
N GLY A 13 -17.69 8.23 -9.22
CA GLY A 13 -18.48 9.36 -8.73
C GLY A 13 -19.77 8.99 -7.99
N LYS A 14 -19.93 7.72 -7.56
CA LYS A 14 -21.15 7.26 -6.86
C LYS A 14 -21.09 7.59 -5.38
N ASP A 15 -21.96 8.46 -4.90
CA ASP A 15 -21.99 8.96 -3.52
C ASP A 15 -22.05 7.86 -2.46
N LEU A 16 -22.66 6.71 -2.74
CA LEU A 16 -22.67 5.56 -1.83
C LEU A 16 -21.27 5.17 -1.35
N TYR A 17 -20.29 5.21 -2.24
CA TYR A 17 -18.91 4.86 -1.89
C TYR A 17 -18.23 5.94 -1.04
N LEU A 18 -18.48 7.21 -1.35
CA LEU A 18 -17.96 8.31 -0.54
C LEU A 18 -18.57 8.31 0.87
N ASP A 19 -19.89 8.14 0.97
CA ASP A 19 -20.58 8.06 2.26
C ASP A 19 -19.99 6.93 3.14
N ALA A 20 -19.68 5.79 2.54
CA ALA A 20 -19.06 4.68 3.25
C ALA A 20 -17.60 5.00 3.68
N ALA A 21 -16.82 5.67 2.80
CA ALA A 21 -15.46 6.09 3.11
C ALA A 21 -15.42 7.12 4.24
N GLU A 22 -16.30 8.12 4.21
CA GLU A 22 -16.39 9.15 5.25
C GLU A 22 -16.85 8.58 6.58
N LYS A 23 -17.89 7.75 6.60
CA LYS A 23 -18.36 7.08 7.82
C LYS A 23 -17.27 6.21 8.43
N GLY A 24 -16.55 5.45 7.60
CA GLY A 24 -15.44 4.63 8.06
C GLY A 24 -14.28 5.47 8.60
N THR A 25 -13.94 6.57 7.94
CA THR A 25 -12.91 7.52 8.40
C THR A 25 -13.30 8.14 9.75
N GLU A 26 -14.55 8.61 9.91
CA GLU A 26 -15.02 9.16 11.18
C GLU A 26 -15.05 8.10 12.28
N TYR A 27 -15.38 6.84 11.96
CA TYR A 27 -15.27 5.75 12.93
C TYR A 27 -13.83 5.54 13.41
N LEU A 28 -12.87 5.48 12.48
CA LEU A 28 -11.46 5.36 12.82
C LEU A 28 -11.00 6.52 13.71
N ARG A 29 -11.33 7.75 13.35
CA ARG A 29 -10.96 8.95 14.10
C ARG A 29 -11.58 9.00 15.50
N ASN A 30 -12.84 8.61 15.62
CA ASN A 30 -13.57 8.72 16.89
C ASN A 30 -13.35 7.53 17.82
N LYS A 31 -13.06 6.33 17.28
CA LYS A 31 -13.00 5.09 18.04
C LYS A 31 -11.62 4.47 18.14
N MET A 32 -10.79 4.63 17.10
CA MET A 32 -9.50 3.94 16.99
C MET A 32 -8.30 4.85 17.21
N ARG A 33 -8.48 6.16 17.13
CA ARG A 33 -7.42 7.15 17.31
C ARG A 33 -7.16 7.40 18.81
N PHE A 34 -5.89 7.46 19.18
CA PHE A 34 -5.42 8.02 20.45
C PHE A 34 -4.55 9.25 20.15
N THR A 35 -4.74 10.30 20.93
CA THR A 35 -3.88 11.47 20.93
C THR A 35 -3.17 11.52 22.28
N ASP A 36 -1.86 11.45 22.25
CA ASP A 36 -1.05 11.63 23.44
C ASP A 36 -1.15 13.08 23.91
N THR A 37 -1.50 13.27 25.19
CA THR A 37 -1.77 14.62 25.74
C THR A 37 -0.52 15.43 25.99
N ASP A 38 0.62 14.78 26.16
CA ASP A 38 1.87 15.44 26.50
C ASP A 38 2.64 15.87 25.25
N THR A 39 2.62 15.04 24.20
CA THR A 39 3.35 15.27 22.95
C THR A 39 2.46 15.77 21.83
N GLY A 40 1.15 15.48 21.88
CA GLY A 40 0.21 15.74 20.79
C GLY A 40 0.33 14.75 19.62
N LEU A 41 1.18 13.72 19.74
CA LEU A 41 1.33 12.68 18.73
C LEU A 41 0.09 11.80 18.66
N ILE A 42 -0.17 11.23 17.49
CA ILE A 42 -1.32 10.37 17.26
C ILE A 42 -0.85 8.96 16.91
N TYR A 43 -1.40 7.97 17.61
CA TYR A 43 -1.34 6.57 17.22
C TYR A 43 -2.74 5.93 17.17
N TRP A 44 -2.84 4.76 16.56
CA TRP A 44 -4.10 4.11 16.26
C TRP A 44 -4.14 2.74 16.95
N TYR A 45 -5.28 2.43 17.60
CA TYR A 45 -5.49 1.12 18.18
C TYR A 45 -5.66 0.07 17.09
N HIS A 46 -5.17 -1.14 17.36
CA HIS A 46 -5.35 -2.29 16.47
C HIS A 46 -6.82 -2.62 16.22
N GLY A 47 -7.62 -2.61 17.27
CA GLY A 47 -9.01 -3.02 17.17
C GLY A 47 -9.88 -2.50 18.32
N GLN A 48 -11.16 -2.82 18.19
CA GLN A 48 -12.16 -2.56 19.22
C GLN A 48 -13.01 -3.81 19.43
N LYS A 49 -13.02 -4.32 20.65
CA LYS A 49 -13.89 -5.42 21.06
C LYS A 49 -15.17 -4.86 21.67
N VAL A 50 -16.30 -5.29 21.15
CA VAL A 50 -17.62 -4.89 21.66
C VAL A 50 -18.24 -6.10 22.35
N SER A 51 -18.53 -6.01 23.65
CA SER A 51 -19.23 -7.05 24.38
C SER A 51 -20.74 -7.07 24.06
N GLY A 52 -21.41 -8.18 24.36
CA GLY A 52 -22.86 -8.29 24.18
C GLY A 52 -23.69 -7.27 25.00
N GLY A 53 -23.08 -6.63 26.00
CA GLY A 53 -23.66 -5.53 26.80
C GLY A 53 -23.38 -4.12 26.22
N GLY A 54 -22.67 -4.02 25.09
CA GLY A 54 -22.30 -2.74 24.47
C GLY A 54 -21.06 -2.09 25.08
N GLU A 55 -20.35 -2.76 25.99
CA GLU A 55 -19.06 -2.28 26.49
C GLU A 55 -17.99 -2.37 25.40
N GLU A 56 -17.24 -1.29 25.22
CA GLU A 56 -16.17 -1.16 24.22
C GLU A 56 -14.81 -1.28 24.91
N GLN A 57 -13.99 -2.21 24.45
CA GLN A 57 -12.60 -2.36 24.86
C GLN A 57 -11.69 -2.12 23.66
N LYS A 58 -10.76 -1.17 23.78
CA LYS A 58 -9.75 -0.90 22.77
C LYS A 58 -8.61 -1.91 22.89
N LEU A 59 -8.18 -2.44 21.75
CA LEU A 59 -7.06 -3.36 21.64
C LEU A 59 -5.88 -2.58 21.05
N LEU A 60 -4.79 -2.50 21.80
CA LEU A 60 -3.58 -1.82 21.36
C LEU A 60 -2.86 -2.61 20.28
N VAL A 61 -2.89 -3.93 20.38
CA VAL A 61 -2.16 -4.86 19.52
C VAL A 61 -3.02 -6.04 19.10
N SER A 62 -2.58 -6.75 18.06
CA SER A 62 -3.22 -7.96 17.56
C SER A 62 -3.12 -9.11 18.58
N GLU A 63 -4.22 -9.81 18.84
CA GLU A 63 -4.23 -11.05 19.62
C GLU A 63 -3.47 -12.19 18.93
N PHE A 64 -3.19 -12.07 17.64
CA PHE A 64 -2.55 -13.10 16.81
C PHE A 64 -1.08 -12.82 16.50
N GLY A 65 -0.56 -11.69 16.96
CA GLY A 65 0.82 -11.26 16.72
C GLY A 65 1.72 -11.51 17.91
N ASP A 66 2.99 -11.25 17.68
CA ASP A 66 4.04 -11.26 18.70
C ASP A 66 4.20 -9.88 19.38
N ASP A 67 3.17 -9.04 19.30
CA ASP A 67 3.23 -7.60 19.45
C ASP A 67 2.68 -7.12 20.79
N TYR A 68 2.59 -8.01 21.77
CA TYR A 68 2.07 -7.68 23.11
C TYR A 68 2.82 -6.51 23.73
N ASP A 69 2.07 -5.57 24.30
CA ASP A 69 2.56 -4.40 25.02
C ASP A 69 3.38 -3.39 24.19
N CYS A 70 3.24 -3.41 22.86
CA CYS A 70 3.93 -2.47 21.98
C CYS A 70 2.99 -1.82 20.96
N ILE A 71 3.47 -0.81 20.26
CA ILE A 71 2.82 -0.18 19.12
C ILE A 71 3.59 -0.58 17.86
N PRO A 72 3.02 -1.41 16.97
CA PRO A 72 3.66 -1.78 15.72
C PRO A 72 3.58 -0.66 14.69
N ALA A 73 4.68 -0.36 13.98
CA ALA A 73 4.70 0.59 12.86
C ALA A 73 3.71 0.18 11.76
N TYR A 74 3.65 -1.10 11.44
CA TYR A 74 2.77 -1.67 10.41
C TYR A 74 1.29 -1.24 10.58
N GLU A 75 0.78 -1.32 11.79
CA GLU A 75 -0.62 -0.97 12.08
C GLU A 75 -0.85 0.54 11.95
N GLN A 76 0.12 1.36 12.36
CA GLN A 76 0.04 2.82 12.24
C GLN A 76 0.06 3.25 10.77
N ILE A 77 0.88 2.58 9.96
CA ILE A 77 0.96 2.79 8.50
C ILE A 77 -0.40 2.53 7.84
N TYR A 78 -1.00 1.37 8.10
CA TYR A 78 -2.26 1.00 7.45
C TYR A 78 -3.48 1.74 8.01
N ALA A 79 -3.41 2.24 9.24
CA ALA A 79 -4.46 3.10 9.79
C ALA A 79 -4.64 4.39 8.97
N LEU A 80 -3.57 4.88 8.34
CA LEU A 80 -3.60 6.07 7.49
C LEU A 80 -4.13 5.82 6.08
N ALA A 81 -4.09 4.59 5.57
CA ALA A 81 -4.42 4.29 4.17
C ALA A 81 -5.81 4.81 3.75
N GLY A 82 -6.84 4.48 4.52
CA GLY A 82 -8.21 4.90 4.25
C GLY A 82 -8.44 6.40 4.46
N PRO A 83 -8.08 6.97 5.61
CA PRO A 83 -8.23 8.39 5.87
C PRO A 83 -7.51 9.27 4.83
N VAL A 84 -6.27 8.97 4.48
CA VAL A 84 -5.52 9.74 3.47
C VAL A 84 -6.20 9.68 2.10
N GLN A 85 -6.70 8.53 1.68
CA GLN A 85 -7.43 8.42 0.42
C GLN A 85 -8.78 9.19 0.47
N THR A 86 -9.44 9.24 1.64
CA THR A 86 -10.62 10.07 1.86
C THR A 86 -10.26 11.56 1.80
N TYR A 87 -9.10 11.96 2.37
CA TYR A 87 -8.59 13.32 2.25
C TYR A 87 -8.37 13.74 0.79
N ARG A 88 -7.82 12.88 -0.05
CA ARG A 88 -7.65 13.15 -1.49
C ARG A 88 -8.95 13.51 -2.19
N LEU A 89 -10.07 12.96 -1.74
CA LEU A 89 -11.40 13.25 -2.31
C LEU A 89 -12.02 14.52 -1.76
N THR A 90 -11.81 14.79 -0.47
CA THR A 90 -12.64 15.74 0.29
C THR A 90 -11.90 17.00 0.72
N GLY A 91 -10.58 16.91 0.87
CA GLY A 91 -9.78 18.00 1.44
C GLY A 91 -10.09 18.28 2.92
N ASP A 92 -10.65 17.32 3.67
CA ASP A 92 -10.98 17.53 5.09
C ASP A 92 -9.72 17.84 5.92
N PRO A 93 -9.55 19.07 6.42
CA PRO A 93 -8.32 19.45 7.13
C PRO A 93 -8.12 18.69 8.43
N ARG A 94 -9.18 18.11 9.01
CA ARG A 94 -9.10 17.33 10.24
C ARG A 94 -8.39 15.98 9.98
N ILE A 95 -8.62 15.41 8.79
CA ILE A 95 -7.96 14.15 8.36
C ILE A 95 -6.47 14.42 8.11
N LEU A 96 -6.17 15.54 7.44
CA LEU A 96 -4.77 15.92 7.20
C LEU A 96 -4.02 16.12 8.52
N ALA A 97 -4.61 16.85 9.48
CA ALA A 97 -4.01 17.08 10.79
C ALA A 97 -3.74 15.77 11.56
N ASP A 98 -4.65 14.78 11.48
CA ASP A 98 -4.45 13.47 12.09
C ASP A 98 -3.29 12.72 11.39
N ALA A 99 -3.22 12.78 10.06
CA ALA A 99 -2.15 12.16 9.29
C ALA A 99 -0.78 12.79 9.59
N GLU A 100 -0.71 14.12 9.65
CA GLU A 100 0.51 14.86 10.02
C GLU A 100 1.03 14.44 11.39
N LYS A 101 0.15 14.34 12.39
CA LYS A 101 0.53 13.91 13.75
C LYS A 101 0.94 12.44 13.85
N THR A 102 0.42 11.59 12.99
CA THR A 102 0.90 10.20 12.88
C THR A 102 2.25 10.13 12.15
N VAL A 103 2.47 10.99 11.14
CA VAL A 103 3.80 11.12 10.50
C VAL A 103 4.83 11.68 11.49
N ASP A 104 4.47 12.65 12.33
CA ASP A 104 5.32 13.12 13.41
C ASP A 104 5.70 11.98 14.37
N LEU A 105 4.78 11.07 14.71
CA LEU A 105 5.07 9.87 15.50
C LEU A 105 6.14 8.98 14.82
N PHE A 106 6.06 8.81 13.49
CA PHE A 106 7.09 8.07 12.77
C PHE A 106 8.45 8.75 12.83
N ASP A 107 8.49 10.06 12.60
CA ASP A 107 9.76 10.81 12.61
C ASP A 107 10.39 10.89 14.00
N GLU A 108 9.59 10.99 15.06
CA GLU A 108 10.08 11.19 16.43
C GLU A 108 10.36 9.86 17.17
N CYS A 109 9.54 8.81 16.93
CA CYS A 109 9.56 7.60 17.77
C CYS A 109 10.00 6.33 17.01
N PHE A 110 9.71 6.23 15.72
CA PHE A 110 10.05 5.04 14.93
C PHE A 110 11.33 5.21 14.10
N LYS A 111 11.66 6.43 13.69
CA LYS A 111 12.82 6.68 12.80
C LYS A 111 14.13 6.46 13.54
N ASP A 112 15.02 5.69 12.91
CA ASP A 112 16.42 5.62 13.32
C ASP A 112 17.21 6.74 12.64
N ASN A 113 17.51 7.79 13.40
CA ASN A 113 18.21 8.96 12.89
C ASN A 113 19.72 8.74 12.71
N GLU A 114 20.28 7.65 13.23
CA GLU A 114 21.72 7.35 13.13
C GLU A 114 22.00 6.43 11.93
N LYS A 115 21.21 5.37 11.77
CA LYS A 115 21.44 4.31 10.80
C LYS A 115 20.39 4.27 9.68
N GLY A 116 19.36 5.11 9.77
CA GLY A 116 18.26 5.18 8.80
C GLY A 116 17.22 4.08 8.96
N GLY A 117 16.10 4.25 8.25
CA GLY A 117 14.94 3.38 8.32
C GLY A 117 14.08 3.61 9.56
N TYR A 118 13.13 2.69 9.77
CA TYR A 118 12.15 2.79 10.84
C TYR A 118 12.12 1.50 11.65
N TYR A 119 12.11 1.63 12.98
CA TYR A 119 11.91 0.50 13.87
C TYR A 119 10.52 -0.11 13.69
N SER A 120 10.42 -1.42 13.86
CA SER A 120 9.17 -2.15 13.68
C SER A 120 8.16 -1.93 14.82
N HIS A 121 8.67 -1.70 16.04
CA HIS A 121 7.86 -1.59 17.25
C HIS A 121 8.42 -0.55 18.19
N ILE A 122 7.54 0.13 18.91
CA ILE A 122 7.87 1.00 20.04
C ILE A 122 7.07 0.58 21.27
N HIS A 123 7.61 0.87 22.45
CA HIS A 123 6.92 0.59 23.70
C HIS A 123 5.72 1.51 23.91
N ALA A 124 4.60 0.96 24.35
CA ALA A 124 3.31 1.66 24.39
C ALA A 124 3.25 2.87 25.34
N VAL A 125 4.16 2.94 26.34
CA VAL A 125 4.18 4.03 27.32
C VAL A 125 5.32 5.00 27.09
N THR A 126 6.54 4.47 26.85
CA THR A 126 7.73 5.34 26.68
C THR A 126 7.94 5.79 25.24
N LEU A 127 7.22 5.20 24.29
CA LEU A 127 7.37 5.39 22.84
C LEU A 127 8.79 5.11 22.31
N SER A 128 9.60 4.38 23.07
CA SER A 128 10.96 4.01 22.71
C SER A 128 11.03 2.64 22.04
N ALA A 129 11.83 2.51 20.98
CA ALA A 129 12.12 1.24 20.33
C ALA A 129 13.16 0.39 21.09
N HIS A 130 13.77 0.94 22.13
CA HIS A 130 14.92 0.33 22.83
C HIS A 130 14.58 -0.24 24.20
N GLU A 131 13.30 -0.26 24.60
CA GLU A 131 12.88 -0.85 25.87
C GLU A 131 13.11 -2.35 25.93
N GLU A 132 13.63 -2.84 27.06
CA GLU A 132 13.89 -4.27 27.26
C GLU A 132 12.62 -5.12 27.22
N SER A 133 11.47 -4.55 27.63
CA SER A 133 10.18 -5.22 27.62
C SER A 133 9.67 -5.56 26.22
N LEU A 134 10.20 -4.91 25.17
CA LEU A 134 9.91 -5.27 23.78
C LEU A 134 10.46 -6.66 23.39
N GLY A 135 11.38 -7.22 24.18
CA GLY A 135 11.94 -8.55 23.99
C GLY A 135 12.52 -8.72 22.58
N ARG A 136 12.01 -9.68 21.83
CA ARG A 136 12.49 -9.95 20.46
C ARG A 136 12.18 -8.83 19.45
N ASN A 137 11.24 -7.93 19.75
CA ASN A 137 10.88 -6.81 18.89
C ASN A 137 11.75 -5.56 19.14
N LYS A 138 12.60 -5.59 20.18
CA LYS A 138 13.46 -4.47 20.56
C LYS A 138 14.42 -4.10 19.44
N ALA A 139 14.39 -2.85 19.01
CA ALA A 139 15.29 -2.25 18.02
C ALA A 139 15.43 -3.08 16.73
N LYS A 140 14.31 -3.52 16.16
CA LYS A 140 14.26 -4.30 14.92
C LYS A 140 13.71 -3.47 13.77
N LYS A 141 14.17 -3.77 12.56
CA LYS A 141 13.68 -3.20 11.31
C LYS A 141 13.21 -4.29 10.37
N ASN A 142 12.17 -4.03 9.60
CA ASN A 142 11.65 -5.00 8.64
C ASN A 142 11.00 -4.32 7.43
N TRP A 143 10.62 -5.12 6.44
CA TRP A 143 9.89 -4.62 5.28
C TRP A 143 8.65 -3.80 5.68
N ASN A 144 7.85 -4.30 6.61
CA ASN A 144 6.59 -3.67 6.98
C ASN A 144 6.80 -2.29 7.63
N SER A 145 7.85 -2.11 8.43
CA SER A 145 8.13 -0.83 9.07
C SER A 145 8.87 0.17 8.17
N VAL A 146 9.51 -0.32 7.09
CA VAL A 146 10.29 0.54 6.19
C VAL A 146 9.54 0.78 4.88
N GLY A 147 9.10 -0.28 4.20
CA GLY A 147 8.60 -0.19 2.83
C GLY A 147 7.11 0.10 2.71
N ASP A 148 6.30 -0.37 3.64
CA ASP A 148 4.84 -0.23 3.55
C ASP A 148 4.33 1.21 3.66
N HIS A 149 5.14 2.15 4.17
CA HIS A 149 4.80 3.57 4.13
C HIS A 149 4.40 4.04 2.73
N ALA A 150 5.19 3.66 1.72
CA ALA A 150 5.03 4.16 0.36
C ALA A 150 3.65 3.84 -0.23
N PRO A 151 3.25 2.56 -0.41
CA PRO A 151 1.97 2.24 -1.05
C PRO A 151 0.76 2.48 -0.16
N ALA A 152 0.89 2.31 1.16
CA ALA A 152 -0.26 2.39 2.04
C ALA A 152 -0.88 3.79 2.09
N TYR A 153 -0.05 4.81 2.32
CA TYR A 153 -0.56 6.18 2.50
C TYR A 153 0.34 7.27 1.93
N LEU A 154 1.67 7.10 1.96
CA LEU A 154 2.61 8.21 1.80
C LEU A 154 2.62 8.78 0.37
N ILE A 155 2.54 7.91 -0.64
CA ILE A 155 2.37 8.33 -2.03
C ILE A 155 1.07 9.12 -2.16
N ASN A 156 -0.04 8.62 -1.63
CA ASN A 156 -1.34 9.29 -1.70
C ASN A 156 -1.35 10.63 -0.95
N LEU A 157 -0.65 10.72 0.18
CA LEU A 157 -0.52 11.96 0.95
C LEU A 157 0.31 13.00 0.19
N TRP A 158 1.42 12.58 -0.42
CA TRP A 158 2.22 13.46 -1.26
C TRP A 158 1.45 13.93 -2.50
N LEU A 159 0.79 13.03 -3.23
CA LEU A 159 -0.05 13.39 -4.38
C LEU A 159 -1.16 14.39 -4.02
N ALA A 160 -1.74 14.26 -2.83
CA ALA A 160 -2.80 15.16 -2.37
C ALA A 160 -2.31 16.53 -1.95
N THR A 161 -1.11 16.63 -1.36
CA THR A 161 -0.59 17.86 -0.75
C THR A 161 0.50 18.53 -1.58
N GLY A 162 1.33 17.74 -2.28
CA GLY A 162 2.53 18.21 -2.96
C GLY A 162 3.64 18.66 -2.02
N GLU A 163 3.58 18.31 -0.74
CA GLU A 163 4.56 18.76 0.25
C GLU A 163 5.88 18.01 0.15
N GLU A 164 6.98 18.75 0.13
CA GLU A 164 8.33 18.20 -0.04
C GLU A 164 8.74 17.26 1.10
N ARG A 165 8.19 17.44 2.31
CA ARG A 165 8.39 16.52 3.45
C ARG A 165 8.06 15.08 3.07
N TYR A 166 6.92 14.86 2.42
CA TYR A 166 6.47 13.51 2.08
C TYR A 166 7.26 12.91 0.92
N LYS A 167 7.65 13.74 -0.04
CA LYS A 167 8.54 13.32 -1.13
C LYS A 167 9.90 12.86 -0.58
N LYS A 168 10.48 13.64 0.33
CA LYS A 168 11.73 13.29 0.99
C LYS A 168 11.60 11.99 1.80
N MET A 169 10.51 11.80 2.52
CA MET A 169 10.26 10.57 3.27
C MET A 169 10.13 9.34 2.33
N LEU A 170 9.51 9.51 1.14
CA LEU A 170 9.48 8.49 0.10
C LEU A 170 10.88 8.18 -0.42
N GLU A 171 11.69 9.20 -0.68
CA GLU A 171 13.08 9.04 -1.14
C GLU A 171 13.91 8.29 -0.11
N ASP A 172 13.87 8.71 1.17
CA ASP A 172 14.55 8.04 2.29
C ASP A 172 14.12 6.56 2.39
N THR A 173 12.82 6.28 2.19
CA THR A 173 12.27 4.92 2.21
C THR A 173 12.86 4.06 1.08
N PHE A 174 12.83 4.54 -0.16
CA PHE A 174 13.31 3.77 -1.32
C PHE A 174 14.84 3.65 -1.35
N ASP A 175 15.57 4.68 -0.92
CA ASP A 175 17.03 4.60 -0.76
C ASP A 175 17.41 3.56 0.31
N THR A 176 16.67 3.50 1.42
CA THR A 176 16.85 2.48 2.46
C THR A 176 16.60 1.06 1.90
N ILE A 177 15.50 0.88 1.16
CA ILE A 177 15.17 -0.41 0.55
C ILE A 177 16.26 -0.83 -0.43
N THR A 178 16.68 0.03 -1.33
CA THR A 178 17.66 -0.32 -2.37
C THR A 178 19.06 -0.55 -1.82
N THR A 179 19.37 0.03 -0.65
CA THR A 179 20.67 -0.12 0.02
C THR A 179 20.76 -1.41 0.85
N HIS A 180 19.71 -1.75 1.60
CA HIS A 180 19.81 -2.77 2.64
C HIS A 180 19.08 -4.09 2.33
N PHE A 181 18.04 -4.06 1.50
CA PHE A 181 17.22 -5.25 1.25
C PHE A 181 17.80 -6.22 0.21
N PRO A 182 18.53 -5.80 -0.85
CA PRO A 182 19.13 -6.72 -1.79
C PRO A 182 20.11 -7.68 -1.11
N ASP A 183 19.96 -8.98 -1.38
CA ASP A 183 20.79 -10.05 -0.81
C ASP A 183 21.08 -11.14 -1.85
N TYR A 184 21.30 -10.71 -3.08
CA TYR A 184 21.37 -11.56 -4.26
C TYR A 184 22.62 -12.46 -4.33
N ASP A 185 23.55 -12.30 -3.41
CA ASP A 185 24.70 -13.22 -3.25
C ASP A 185 24.28 -14.53 -2.54
N GLU A 186 23.25 -14.48 -1.68
CA GLU A 186 22.76 -15.64 -0.94
C GLU A 186 21.42 -16.16 -1.47
N SER A 187 20.58 -15.29 -2.02
CA SER A 187 19.21 -15.65 -2.35
C SER A 187 18.68 -14.83 -3.53
N PRO A 188 17.77 -15.41 -4.35
CA PRO A 188 17.05 -14.62 -5.35
C PRO A 188 16.01 -13.65 -4.75
N PHE A 189 15.77 -13.73 -3.46
CA PHE A 189 14.84 -12.88 -2.72
C PHE A 189 15.57 -11.85 -1.87
N VAL A 190 14.93 -10.71 -1.62
CA VAL A 190 15.44 -9.71 -0.69
C VAL A 190 15.49 -10.26 0.74
N GLN A 191 16.34 -9.66 1.58
CA GLN A 191 16.27 -9.82 3.03
C GLN A 191 15.21 -8.87 3.59
N GLU A 192 14.36 -9.36 4.49
CA GLU A 192 13.21 -8.57 4.96
C GLU A 192 13.29 -8.19 6.44
N LYS A 193 14.21 -8.77 7.21
CA LYS A 193 14.31 -8.60 8.66
C LYS A 193 15.73 -8.32 9.11
N PHE A 194 15.89 -7.32 9.96
CA PHE A 194 17.18 -6.80 10.36
C PHE A 194 17.21 -6.44 11.84
N PHE A 195 18.41 -6.53 12.42
CA PHE A 195 18.75 -5.81 13.63
C PHE A 195 18.85 -4.30 13.35
N ASP A 196 19.03 -3.51 14.37
CA ASP A 196 19.13 -2.04 14.27
C ASP A 196 20.29 -1.56 13.38
N ASP A 197 21.37 -2.33 13.31
CA ASP A 197 22.58 -2.06 12.52
C ASP A 197 22.51 -2.57 11.07
N TRP A 198 21.33 -3.01 10.61
CA TRP A 198 21.07 -3.62 9.30
C TRP A 198 21.71 -5.00 9.09
N SER A 199 22.31 -5.60 10.11
CA SER A 199 22.68 -7.01 10.03
C SER A 199 21.42 -7.88 9.93
N LYS A 200 21.53 -9.00 9.19
CA LYS A 200 20.39 -9.88 8.90
C LYS A 200 19.89 -10.58 10.15
N ASP A 201 18.63 -10.49 10.47
CA ASP A 201 18.01 -11.27 11.53
C ASP A 201 17.31 -12.51 10.97
N GLN A 202 17.98 -13.63 11.07
CA GLN A 202 17.48 -14.95 10.66
C GLN A 202 16.71 -15.68 11.78
N THR A 203 16.52 -15.03 12.93
CA THR A 203 15.89 -15.64 14.12
C THR A 203 14.54 -15.04 14.49
N TRP A 204 14.15 -13.92 13.87
CA TRP A 204 12.99 -13.15 14.28
C TRP A 204 11.67 -13.68 13.69
N GLY A 205 10.81 -14.14 14.58
CA GLY A 205 9.45 -14.56 14.26
C GLY A 205 9.36 -15.81 13.39
N TRP A 206 8.19 -16.01 12.81
CA TRP A 206 7.88 -17.19 12.00
C TRP A 206 8.49 -17.16 10.58
N GLN A 207 9.01 -16.03 10.14
CA GLN A 207 9.60 -15.84 8.80
C GLN A 207 11.11 -16.10 8.76
N GLN A 208 11.65 -16.87 9.70
CA GLN A 208 13.04 -17.32 9.67
C GLN A 208 13.34 -18.04 8.37
N ASN A 209 14.41 -17.70 7.68
CA ASN A 209 14.78 -18.27 6.37
C ASN A 209 13.59 -18.41 5.39
N ARG A 210 12.67 -17.47 5.40
CA ARG A 210 11.50 -17.47 4.52
C ARG A 210 11.44 -16.19 3.71
N ALA A 211 11.02 -16.34 2.45
CA ALA A 211 10.77 -15.25 1.53
C ALA A 211 9.29 -15.14 1.25
N VAL A 212 8.76 -13.95 1.37
CA VAL A 212 7.41 -13.61 0.96
C VAL A 212 7.46 -13.14 -0.49
N VAL A 213 6.96 -13.95 -1.41
CA VAL A 213 7.03 -13.68 -2.85
C VAL A 213 6.39 -12.32 -3.20
N GLY A 214 5.23 -12.05 -2.61
CA GLY A 214 4.51 -10.80 -2.82
C GLY A 214 5.27 -9.56 -2.36
N HIS A 215 6.08 -9.61 -1.30
CA HIS A 215 6.88 -8.46 -0.87
C HIS A 215 7.96 -8.10 -1.89
N ASN A 216 8.62 -9.09 -2.49
CA ASN A 216 9.57 -8.84 -3.58
C ASN A 216 8.87 -8.12 -4.76
N LEU A 217 7.72 -8.63 -5.19
CA LEU A 217 6.92 -8.03 -6.25
C LEU A 217 6.44 -6.61 -5.87
N LYS A 218 6.04 -6.41 -4.60
CA LYS A 218 5.63 -5.10 -4.08
C LYS A 218 6.76 -4.08 -4.11
N ILE A 219 7.97 -4.50 -3.78
CA ILE A 219 9.17 -3.66 -3.93
C ILE A 219 9.34 -3.24 -5.39
N ALA A 220 9.26 -4.18 -6.33
CA ALA A 220 9.50 -3.91 -7.74
C ALA A 220 8.56 -2.82 -8.30
N TRP A 221 7.24 -2.96 -8.09
CA TRP A 221 6.32 -1.98 -8.67
C TRP A 221 6.32 -0.63 -7.95
N ASN A 222 6.61 -0.59 -6.65
CA ASN A 222 6.74 0.68 -5.93
C ASN A 222 8.02 1.43 -6.33
N LEU A 223 9.13 0.73 -6.52
CA LEU A 223 10.35 1.32 -7.08
C LEU A 223 10.10 1.91 -8.47
N MET A 224 9.35 1.22 -9.34
CA MET A 224 9.00 1.74 -10.66
C MET A 224 8.13 2.98 -10.62
N ARG A 225 7.15 3.05 -9.70
CA ARG A 225 6.35 4.26 -9.48
C ARG A 225 7.24 5.44 -9.12
N PHE A 226 8.13 5.27 -8.16
CA PHE A 226 8.96 6.37 -7.68
C PHE A 226 10.14 6.68 -8.61
N TYR A 227 10.59 5.71 -9.42
CA TYR A 227 11.51 5.95 -10.53
C TYR A 227 10.97 6.99 -11.52
N ALA A 228 9.67 6.94 -11.82
CA ALA A 228 9.01 7.91 -12.68
C ALA A 228 9.12 9.36 -12.18
N GLU A 229 9.31 9.55 -10.87
CA GLU A 229 9.50 10.87 -10.24
C GLU A 229 10.98 11.24 -10.08
N MET A 230 11.83 10.31 -9.63
CA MET A 230 13.19 10.61 -9.19
C MET A 230 14.27 10.36 -10.26
N ASP A 231 13.97 9.51 -11.26
CA ASP A 231 14.91 9.11 -12.32
C ASP A 231 16.25 8.57 -11.79
N LYS A 232 16.19 7.81 -10.66
CA LYS A 232 17.36 7.14 -10.08
C LYS A 232 17.50 5.74 -10.68
N ASP A 233 18.55 5.48 -11.44
CA ASP A 233 18.79 4.18 -12.10
C ASP A 233 18.72 2.99 -11.15
N ILE A 234 19.19 3.14 -9.90
CA ILE A 234 19.15 2.06 -8.92
C ILE A 234 17.73 1.54 -8.65
N TYR A 235 16.71 2.40 -8.70
CA TYR A 235 15.32 1.97 -8.53
C TYR A 235 14.86 1.09 -9.69
N LEU A 236 15.19 1.50 -10.92
CA LEU A 236 14.92 0.73 -12.13
C LEU A 236 15.66 -0.61 -12.13
N ASP A 237 16.94 -0.61 -11.78
CA ASP A 237 17.79 -1.80 -11.79
C ASP A 237 17.29 -2.86 -10.80
N ILE A 238 16.96 -2.46 -9.57
CA ILE A 238 16.42 -3.38 -8.56
C ILE A 238 15.03 -3.88 -8.97
N ALA A 239 14.15 -3.02 -9.48
CA ALA A 239 12.83 -3.42 -9.96
C ALA A 239 12.94 -4.47 -11.09
N LYS A 240 13.79 -4.24 -12.07
CA LYS A 240 14.07 -5.20 -13.15
C LYS A 240 14.71 -6.49 -12.62
N LYS A 241 15.64 -6.38 -11.68
CA LYS A 241 16.29 -7.54 -11.06
C LYS A 241 15.26 -8.46 -10.41
N ILE A 242 14.35 -7.90 -9.61
CA ILE A 242 13.26 -8.66 -9.00
C ILE A 242 12.35 -9.26 -10.08
N ALA A 243 11.92 -8.47 -11.05
CA ALA A 243 11.04 -8.94 -12.12
C ALA A 243 11.63 -10.10 -12.94
N ASN A 244 12.95 -10.13 -13.10
CA ASN A 244 13.65 -11.20 -13.81
C ASN A 244 13.85 -12.46 -12.95
N LEU A 245 13.97 -12.32 -11.63
CA LEU A 245 14.19 -13.45 -10.71
C LEU A 245 12.89 -14.16 -10.33
N MET A 246 11.84 -13.40 -10.00
CA MET A 246 10.60 -13.95 -9.43
C MET A 246 9.90 -15.00 -10.28
N PRO A 247 9.87 -14.94 -11.62
CA PRO A 247 9.29 -16.00 -12.45
C PRO A 247 9.91 -17.39 -12.26
N ASN A 248 11.18 -17.44 -11.88
CA ASN A 248 11.91 -18.69 -11.70
C ASN A 248 11.76 -19.31 -10.30
N VAL A 249 11.33 -18.52 -9.31
CA VAL A 249 11.39 -18.93 -7.90
C VAL A 249 10.06 -18.78 -7.14
N GLY A 250 9.15 -17.94 -7.60
CA GLY A 250 7.89 -17.64 -6.92
C GLY A 250 6.63 -17.83 -7.79
N TYR A 251 6.78 -18.16 -9.07
CA TYR A 251 5.67 -18.26 -10.02
C TYR A 251 5.34 -19.73 -10.35
N ASP A 252 4.06 -20.04 -10.49
CA ASP A 252 3.61 -21.34 -10.95
C ASP A 252 3.56 -21.39 -12.49
N ASN A 253 4.62 -21.92 -13.10
CA ASN A 253 4.74 -22.01 -14.56
C ASN A 253 3.74 -23.01 -15.21
N GLN A 254 3.04 -23.83 -14.42
CA GLN A 254 2.07 -24.79 -14.93
C GLN A 254 0.63 -24.28 -14.89
N ARG A 255 0.28 -23.50 -13.84
CA ARG A 255 -1.09 -23.08 -13.56
C ARG A 255 -1.25 -21.58 -13.38
N PHE A 256 -0.14 -20.84 -13.50
CA PHE A 256 -0.03 -19.40 -13.31
C PHE A 256 -0.23 -18.94 -11.87
N GLY A 257 -0.05 -17.64 -11.63
CA GLY A 257 -0.15 -17.06 -10.30
C GLY A 257 1.08 -17.30 -9.42
N TRP A 258 1.12 -16.61 -8.29
CA TRP A 258 2.28 -16.48 -7.42
C TRP A 258 2.09 -17.28 -6.13
N TYR A 259 3.10 -18.06 -5.76
CA TYR A 259 3.11 -18.77 -4.49
C TYR A 259 3.18 -17.80 -3.31
N ASP A 260 2.78 -18.25 -2.12
CA ASP A 260 2.70 -17.43 -0.92
C ASP A 260 4.08 -17.19 -0.31
N VAL A 261 4.59 -18.14 0.45
CA VAL A 261 5.87 -18.06 1.14
C VAL A 261 6.70 -19.29 0.83
N VAL A 262 7.95 -19.07 0.51
CA VAL A 262 8.93 -20.12 0.22
C VAL A 262 10.14 -20.00 1.15
N GLU A 263 10.93 -21.06 1.24
CA GLU A 263 12.23 -20.96 1.87
C GLU A 263 13.16 -20.07 1.05
N ARG A 264 13.83 -19.12 1.70
CA ARG A 264 14.61 -18.08 1.05
C ARG A 264 15.91 -18.57 0.44
N VAL A 265 16.58 -19.49 1.12
CA VAL A 265 17.86 -20.08 0.70
C VAL A 265 17.63 -21.55 0.39
N LEU A 266 18.20 -22.02 -0.73
CA LEU A 266 18.17 -23.44 -1.08
C LEU A 266 18.98 -24.27 -0.09
N GLY A 267 18.46 -25.42 0.31
CA GLY A 267 19.22 -26.42 1.04
C GLY A 267 20.34 -27.02 0.17
N GLU A 268 21.30 -27.68 0.82
CA GLU A 268 22.36 -28.42 0.14
C GLU A 268 21.70 -29.50 -0.74
N ASP A 269 22.06 -29.58 -2.00
CA ASP A 269 21.49 -30.48 -3.02
C ASP A 269 20.06 -30.17 -3.49
N GLU A 270 19.43 -29.07 -3.08
CA GLU A 270 18.10 -28.67 -3.54
C GLU A 270 18.16 -27.85 -4.83
N LYS A 271 17.17 -28.11 -5.71
CA LYS A 271 17.02 -27.37 -6.99
C LYS A 271 15.87 -26.39 -6.97
N PHE A 272 14.97 -26.49 -5.98
CA PHE A 272 13.76 -25.67 -5.88
C PHE A 272 13.57 -25.21 -4.44
N HIS A 273 13.09 -24.00 -4.26
CA HIS A 273 12.69 -23.47 -2.96
C HIS A 273 11.47 -24.23 -2.45
N ARG A 274 11.51 -24.70 -1.21
CA ARG A 274 10.37 -25.39 -0.58
C ARG A 274 9.27 -24.42 -0.24
N TYR A 275 8.02 -24.86 -0.33
CA TYR A 275 6.89 -24.09 0.19
C TYR A 275 6.90 -24.09 1.72
N ALA A 276 6.71 -22.92 2.32
CA ALA A 276 6.61 -22.82 3.77
C ALA A 276 5.26 -23.36 4.28
N TRP A 277 4.19 -23.20 3.51
CA TRP A 277 2.83 -23.60 3.85
C TRP A 277 2.09 -24.23 2.66
N HIS A 278 2.50 -25.37 2.22
CA HIS A 278 1.95 -26.00 1.03
C HIS A 278 2.16 -25.16 -0.25
N ASP A 279 1.54 -25.56 -1.33
CA ASP A 279 1.53 -24.90 -2.63
C ASP A 279 0.43 -23.82 -2.72
N ARG A 280 0.11 -23.16 -1.60
CA ARG A 280 -0.96 -22.15 -1.57
C ARG A 280 -0.53 -20.84 -2.21
N LYS A 281 -1.52 -20.10 -2.64
CA LYS A 281 -1.41 -18.77 -3.22
C LYS A 281 -2.37 -17.84 -2.48
N ALA A 282 -1.88 -16.66 -2.05
CA ALA A 282 -2.69 -15.69 -1.32
C ALA A 282 -3.17 -14.57 -2.25
N TRP A 283 -4.39 -14.06 -2.01
CA TRP A 283 -5.03 -13.03 -2.85
C TRP A 283 -4.19 -11.77 -2.99
N TRP A 284 -3.63 -11.27 -1.91
CA TRP A 284 -2.84 -10.04 -1.91
C TRP A 284 -1.53 -10.18 -2.68
N GLN A 285 -0.93 -11.37 -2.69
CA GLN A 285 0.30 -11.62 -3.44
C GLN A 285 0.05 -11.72 -4.95
N GLN A 286 -1.13 -12.19 -5.37
CA GLN A 286 -1.53 -12.13 -6.77
C GLN A 286 -1.64 -10.69 -7.26
N GLU A 287 -2.23 -9.80 -6.44
CA GLU A 287 -2.22 -8.36 -6.72
C GLU A 287 -0.81 -7.85 -6.97
N GLN A 288 0.14 -8.15 -6.05
CA GLN A 288 1.52 -7.68 -6.18
C GLN A 288 2.15 -8.14 -7.50
N GLY A 289 1.90 -9.38 -7.90
CA GLY A 289 2.38 -9.91 -9.17
C GLY A 289 1.74 -9.21 -10.37
N ILE A 290 0.43 -9.05 -10.37
CA ILE A 290 -0.27 -8.36 -11.45
C ILE A 290 0.23 -6.93 -11.58
N LEU A 291 0.30 -6.17 -10.48
CA LEU A 291 0.74 -4.78 -10.48
C LEU A 291 2.21 -4.64 -10.88
N ALA A 292 3.10 -5.51 -10.41
CA ALA A 292 4.51 -5.46 -10.76
C ALA A 292 4.71 -5.53 -12.27
N TYR A 293 4.13 -6.52 -12.92
CA TYR A 293 4.32 -6.69 -14.36
C TYR A 293 3.48 -5.73 -15.20
N LEU A 294 2.31 -5.31 -14.74
CA LEU A 294 1.49 -4.30 -15.40
C LEU A 294 2.17 -2.92 -15.40
N ILE A 295 2.73 -2.51 -14.27
CA ILE A 295 3.42 -1.24 -14.13
C ILE A 295 4.72 -1.25 -14.93
N LEU A 296 5.51 -2.32 -14.84
CA LEU A 296 6.70 -2.51 -15.67
C LEU A 296 6.35 -2.49 -17.17
N GLN A 297 5.26 -3.13 -17.60
CA GLN A 297 4.77 -3.06 -18.97
C GLN A 297 4.39 -1.63 -19.39
N GLY A 298 3.77 -0.87 -18.49
CA GLY A 298 3.43 0.53 -18.74
C GLY A 298 4.67 1.41 -19.01
N HIS A 299 5.77 1.14 -18.33
CA HIS A 299 7.05 1.84 -18.54
C HIS A 299 7.88 1.26 -19.69
N MET A 300 7.75 -0.02 -19.98
CA MET A 300 8.50 -0.76 -21.00
C MET A 300 7.54 -1.55 -21.90
N PRO A 301 6.76 -0.86 -22.76
CA PRO A 301 5.64 -1.47 -23.51
C PRO A 301 6.09 -2.55 -24.51
N ASP A 302 7.34 -2.56 -24.93
CA ASP A 302 7.89 -3.53 -25.88
C ASP A 302 8.24 -4.88 -25.23
N SER A 303 8.16 -4.99 -23.90
CA SER A 303 8.45 -6.23 -23.18
C SER A 303 7.28 -7.21 -23.27
N ALA A 304 7.41 -8.19 -24.16
CA ALA A 304 6.44 -9.29 -24.26
C ALA A 304 6.37 -10.14 -22.97
N GLU A 305 7.47 -10.21 -22.23
CA GLU A 305 7.57 -10.97 -20.98
C GLU A 305 6.73 -10.32 -19.87
N TYR A 306 6.84 -8.99 -19.69
CA TYR A 306 6.05 -8.30 -18.67
C TYR A 306 4.54 -8.39 -18.97
N LYS A 307 4.17 -8.23 -20.24
CA LYS A 307 2.78 -8.44 -20.67
C LYS A 307 2.31 -9.85 -20.35
N LYS A 308 3.11 -10.88 -20.66
CA LYS A 308 2.78 -12.28 -20.40
C LYS A 308 2.48 -12.50 -18.92
N TYR A 309 3.39 -12.12 -18.01
CA TYR A 309 3.20 -12.37 -16.58
C TYR A 309 2.06 -11.55 -15.97
N SER A 310 1.81 -10.34 -16.46
CA SER A 310 0.63 -9.56 -16.07
C SER A 310 -0.67 -10.26 -16.48
N ASP A 311 -0.79 -10.67 -17.76
CA ASP A 311 -1.99 -11.30 -18.30
C ASP A 311 -2.27 -12.66 -17.63
N GLU A 312 -1.25 -13.52 -17.47
CA GLU A 312 -1.38 -14.85 -16.88
C GLU A 312 -1.75 -14.77 -15.39
N SER A 313 -1.14 -13.84 -14.64
CA SER A 313 -1.46 -13.59 -13.23
C SER A 313 -2.89 -13.09 -13.07
N ALA A 314 -3.32 -12.14 -13.91
CA ALA A 314 -4.69 -11.63 -13.92
C ALA A 314 -5.71 -12.72 -14.29
N ALA A 315 -5.37 -13.57 -15.26
CA ALA A 315 -6.23 -14.70 -15.65
C ALA A 315 -6.42 -15.68 -14.48
N PHE A 316 -5.34 -16.04 -13.77
CA PHE A 316 -5.42 -16.89 -12.59
C PHE A 316 -6.25 -16.27 -11.47
N TYR A 317 -6.02 -14.98 -11.17
CA TYR A 317 -6.79 -14.26 -10.15
C TYR A 317 -8.29 -14.25 -10.47
N ASN A 318 -8.65 -13.90 -11.69
CA ASN A 318 -10.04 -13.83 -12.12
C ASN A 318 -10.73 -15.20 -12.12
N ALA A 319 -10.00 -16.27 -12.46
CA ALA A 319 -10.58 -17.62 -12.54
C ALA A 319 -10.76 -18.28 -11.17
N PHE A 320 -9.87 -18.03 -10.20
CA PHE A 320 -9.80 -18.83 -8.99
C PHE A 320 -9.97 -18.03 -7.68
N PHE A 321 -9.65 -16.73 -7.68
CA PHE A 321 -9.83 -15.91 -6.49
C PHE A 321 -11.17 -15.19 -6.44
N LEU A 322 -11.72 -14.79 -7.58
CA LEU A 322 -13.04 -14.15 -7.62
C LEU A 322 -14.13 -15.21 -7.51
N ASP A 323 -15.02 -15.03 -6.53
CA ASP A 323 -16.26 -15.81 -6.46
C ASP A 323 -17.33 -15.13 -7.31
N ASN A 324 -17.52 -15.63 -8.53
CA ASN A 324 -18.48 -15.06 -9.48
C ASN A 324 -19.94 -15.41 -9.15
N ASN A 325 -20.19 -16.34 -8.22
CA ASN A 325 -21.55 -16.73 -7.83
C ASN A 325 -22.06 -15.89 -6.66
N ASP A 326 -21.27 -15.81 -5.58
CA ASP A 326 -21.68 -15.15 -4.34
C ASP A 326 -20.93 -13.83 -4.08
N GLY A 327 -20.02 -13.47 -4.97
CA GLY A 327 -19.17 -12.28 -4.87
C GLY A 327 -18.03 -12.42 -3.84
N GLY A 328 -17.15 -11.43 -3.85
CA GLY A 328 -15.98 -11.39 -2.98
C GLY A 328 -14.78 -12.16 -3.53
N VAL A 329 -13.75 -12.25 -2.70
CA VAL A 329 -12.44 -12.81 -3.06
C VAL A 329 -12.04 -13.85 -2.02
N TYR A 330 -11.56 -15.02 -2.46
CA TYR A 330 -10.98 -16.01 -1.56
C TYR A 330 -9.66 -15.52 -1.00
N PHE A 331 -9.40 -15.80 0.28
CA PHE A 331 -8.14 -15.43 0.93
C PHE A 331 -6.95 -16.19 0.34
N ASN A 332 -7.06 -17.51 0.32
CA ASN A 332 -6.06 -18.40 -0.25
C ASN A 332 -6.71 -19.43 -1.17
N VAL A 333 -5.98 -19.81 -2.21
CA VAL A 333 -6.25 -20.99 -3.02
C VAL A 333 -5.01 -21.86 -3.09
N LEU A 334 -5.18 -23.17 -3.32
CA LEU A 334 -4.08 -24.07 -3.64
C LEU A 334 -3.62 -23.84 -5.09
N ALA A 335 -2.47 -24.36 -5.47
CA ALA A 335 -1.94 -24.23 -6.84
C ALA A 335 -2.93 -24.69 -7.91
N ASN A 336 -3.77 -25.67 -7.61
CA ASN A 336 -4.81 -26.19 -8.51
C ASN A 336 -6.09 -25.32 -8.56
N GLY A 337 -6.12 -24.16 -7.87
CA GLY A 337 -7.26 -23.26 -7.85
C GLY A 337 -8.36 -23.60 -6.84
N VAL A 338 -8.21 -24.68 -6.08
CA VAL A 338 -9.19 -25.04 -5.04
C VAL A 338 -9.07 -24.07 -3.86
N PRO A 339 -10.16 -23.43 -3.40
CA PRO A 339 -10.13 -22.57 -2.23
C PRO A 339 -9.59 -23.29 -0.99
N TYR A 340 -8.74 -22.61 -0.23
CA TYR A 340 -8.19 -23.16 1.00
C TYR A 340 -9.24 -23.19 2.10
N LEU A 341 -9.42 -24.35 2.73
CA LEU A 341 -10.56 -24.60 3.63
C LEU A 341 -10.15 -24.78 5.09
N VAL A 342 -8.88 -24.60 5.42
CA VAL A 342 -8.34 -24.92 6.74
C VAL A 342 -7.84 -23.65 7.45
N GLY A 343 -7.95 -23.64 8.81
CA GLY A 343 -7.44 -22.57 9.63
C GLY A 343 -8.27 -21.28 9.59
N THR A 344 -7.67 -20.19 10.06
CA THR A 344 -8.30 -18.86 10.12
C THR A 344 -8.28 -18.11 8.78
N GLU A 345 -7.48 -18.55 7.84
CA GLU A 345 -7.28 -17.95 6.51
C GLU A 345 -8.06 -18.70 5.42
N ARG A 346 -9.20 -19.26 5.81
CA ARG A 346 -10.07 -20.05 4.94
C ARG A 346 -11.16 -19.19 4.28
N PHE A 347 -11.63 -19.64 3.11
CA PHE A 347 -12.72 -19.00 2.39
C PHE A 347 -12.45 -17.53 2.04
N LYS A 348 -13.45 -16.67 2.26
CA LYS A 348 -13.47 -15.23 1.91
C LYS A 348 -13.39 -14.32 3.14
N GLY A 349 -13.12 -14.88 4.31
CA GLY A 349 -13.05 -14.15 5.57
C GLY A 349 -11.84 -14.57 6.39
N SER A 350 -11.16 -13.60 6.98
CA SER A 350 -10.06 -13.81 7.90
C SER A 350 -9.84 -12.51 8.70
N HIS A 351 -9.11 -12.61 9.81
CA HIS A 351 -8.71 -11.46 10.62
C HIS A 351 -7.85 -10.44 9.84
N SER A 352 -7.11 -10.89 8.83
CA SER A 352 -6.26 -10.05 7.98
C SER A 352 -6.83 -9.77 6.59
N MET A 353 -8.01 -10.31 6.25
CA MET A 353 -8.64 -10.09 4.96
C MET A 353 -9.32 -8.72 4.90
N SER A 354 -8.97 -7.91 3.92
CA SER A 354 -9.59 -6.62 3.69
C SER A 354 -9.79 -6.33 2.20
N ALA A 355 -10.62 -5.34 1.89
CA ALA A 355 -10.80 -4.87 0.53
C ALA A 355 -9.65 -3.96 0.03
N TYR A 356 -8.64 -3.68 0.86
CA TYR A 356 -7.52 -2.81 0.50
C TYR A 356 -6.85 -3.30 -0.79
N HIS A 357 -6.27 -4.49 -0.76
CA HIS A 357 -5.53 -5.06 -1.88
C HIS A 357 -6.38 -5.23 -3.15
N SER A 358 -7.58 -5.80 -3.03
CA SER A 358 -8.45 -6.00 -4.21
C SER A 358 -8.84 -4.68 -4.87
N THR A 359 -9.02 -3.62 -4.10
CA THR A 359 -9.40 -2.31 -4.64
C THR A 359 -8.20 -1.52 -5.13
N GLU A 360 -7.05 -1.64 -4.48
CA GLU A 360 -5.78 -1.09 -4.97
C GLU A 360 -5.45 -1.68 -6.34
N LEU A 361 -5.58 -3.00 -6.49
CA LEU A 361 -5.45 -3.68 -7.79
C LEU A 361 -6.38 -3.08 -8.84
N CYS A 362 -7.67 -2.95 -8.54
CA CYS A 362 -8.64 -2.39 -9.48
C CYS A 362 -8.31 -0.95 -9.85
N PHE A 363 -7.97 -0.11 -8.87
CA PHE A 363 -7.66 1.29 -9.08
C PHE A 363 -6.39 1.48 -9.92
N LEU A 364 -5.27 0.92 -9.49
CA LEU A 364 -4.00 1.06 -10.18
C LEU A 364 -4.03 0.39 -11.57
N SER A 365 -4.67 -0.78 -11.70
CA SER A 365 -4.82 -1.41 -13.01
C SER A 365 -5.61 -0.52 -13.97
N THR A 366 -6.66 0.15 -13.52
CA THR A 366 -7.42 1.09 -14.36
C THR A 366 -6.52 2.25 -14.80
N VAL A 367 -5.77 2.84 -13.87
CA VAL A 367 -4.84 3.95 -14.15
C VAL A 367 -3.79 3.54 -15.19
N TYR A 368 -3.08 2.43 -14.97
CA TYR A 368 -2.00 2.01 -15.87
C TYR A 368 -2.50 1.47 -17.20
N ILE A 369 -3.59 0.71 -17.22
CA ILE A 369 -4.17 0.21 -18.47
C ILE A 369 -4.67 1.36 -19.34
N ASP A 370 -5.41 2.30 -18.79
CA ASP A 370 -5.98 3.38 -19.59
C ASP A 370 -4.94 4.42 -19.98
N LEU A 371 -4.20 4.96 -18.99
CA LEU A 371 -3.30 6.08 -19.25
C LEU A 371 -1.97 5.65 -19.88
N MET A 372 -1.39 4.51 -19.46
CA MET A 372 -0.05 4.12 -19.90
C MET A 372 -0.05 3.15 -21.08
N ILE A 373 -0.93 2.12 -21.06
CA ILE A 373 -0.90 1.05 -22.07
C ILE A 373 -1.82 1.35 -23.24
N LYS A 374 -3.09 1.68 -22.98
CA LYS A 374 -4.08 1.94 -24.03
C LYS A 374 -4.13 3.40 -24.48
N LYS A 375 -3.42 4.28 -23.80
CA LYS A 375 -3.39 5.72 -24.09
C LYS A 375 -4.79 6.32 -24.23
N ARG A 376 -5.68 6.02 -23.27
CA ARG A 376 -7.04 6.51 -23.21
C ARG A 376 -7.24 7.48 -22.06
N PRO A 377 -8.15 8.47 -22.21
CA PRO A 377 -8.52 9.35 -21.10
C PRO A 377 -9.16 8.57 -19.95
N LEU A 378 -8.96 9.07 -18.74
CA LEU A 378 -9.55 8.55 -17.50
C LEU A 378 -10.30 9.65 -16.76
N ASP A 379 -11.56 9.39 -16.42
CA ASP A 379 -12.37 10.29 -15.60
C ASP A 379 -12.13 10.00 -14.11
N LEU A 380 -11.88 11.05 -13.34
CA LEU A 380 -11.71 11.01 -11.90
C LEU A 380 -12.71 11.93 -11.21
N HIS A 381 -13.25 11.48 -10.09
CA HIS A 381 -14.27 12.20 -9.32
C HIS A 381 -13.76 12.58 -7.94
N PHE A 382 -14.04 13.83 -7.55
CA PHE A 382 -13.71 14.39 -6.25
C PHE A 382 -14.93 15.12 -5.68
N LYS A 383 -14.98 15.24 -4.35
CA LYS A 383 -16.08 15.92 -3.67
C LYS A 383 -15.58 16.80 -2.52
N PRO A 384 -14.86 17.89 -2.87
CA PRO A 384 -14.29 18.81 -1.91
C PRO A 384 -15.31 19.36 -0.91
N LEU A 385 -14.92 19.39 0.38
CA LEU A 385 -15.66 20.14 1.39
C LEU A 385 -15.53 21.65 1.15
N PRO A 386 -16.49 22.46 1.63
CA PRO A 386 -16.30 23.90 1.72
C PRO A 386 -14.98 24.23 2.44
N ASN A 387 -14.15 25.04 1.83
CA ASN A 387 -12.82 25.39 2.35
C ASN A 387 -11.91 24.17 2.63
N GLY A 388 -12.17 23.03 1.97
CA GLY A 388 -11.23 21.91 1.91
C GLY A 388 -9.94 22.35 1.22
N PHE A 389 -9.01 21.52 1.02
CA PHE A 389 -7.71 21.75 0.38
C PHE A 389 -7.08 23.14 0.59
N LYS A 390 -5.82 23.17 0.96
CA LYS A 390 -5.05 24.39 1.16
C LYS A 390 -5.09 25.27 -0.12
N ASP A 391 -5.32 26.54 0.06
CA ASP A 391 -5.43 27.52 -1.03
C ASP A 391 -6.49 27.18 -2.10
N ARG A 392 -7.42 26.30 -1.81
CA ARG A 392 -8.42 25.79 -2.76
C ARG A 392 -7.79 25.13 -4.00
N VAL A 393 -6.67 24.47 -3.84
CA VAL A 393 -5.99 23.74 -4.92
C VAL A 393 -6.22 22.25 -4.75
N LEU A 394 -6.98 21.68 -5.66
CA LEU A 394 -7.18 20.23 -5.78
C LEU A 394 -6.13 19.63 -6.72
N ARG A 395 -5.34 18.68 -6.25
CA ARG A 395 -4.41 17.91 -7.05
C ARG A 395 -5.08 16.63 -7.53
N VAL A 396 -5.04 16.39 -8.83
CA VAL A 396 -5.83 15.30 -9.47
C VAL A 396 -4.98 14.22 -10.11
N GLU A 397 -3.68 14.24 -9.87
CA GLU A 397 -2.78 13.19 -10.34
C GLU A 397 -3.20 11.82 -9.77
N PRO A 398 -3.51 10.82 -10.61
CA PRO A 398 -4.07 9.56 -10.13
C PRO A 398 -3.03 8.69 -9.40
N ASP A 399 -1.80 8.70 -9.89
CA ASP A 399 -0.64 7.99 -9.35
C ASP A 399 0.66 8.67 -9.84
N ILE A 400 1.82 8.25 -9.33
CA ILE A 400 3.11 8.72 -9.81
C ILE A 400 3.37 8.10 -11.19
N LEU A 401 3.19 8.88 -12.23
CA LEU A 401 3.43 8.50 -13.62
C LEU A 401 4.57 9.33 -14.21
N PRO A 402 5.17 8.93 -15.35
CA PRO A 402 6.29 9.66 -15.94
C PRO A 402 5.97 11.15 -16.12
N LYS A 403 6.88 12.01 -15.66
CA LYS A 403 6.71 13.46 -15.70
C LYS A 403 6.32 13.97 -17.08
N GLY A 404 5.29 14.79 -17.13
CA GLY A 404 4.83 15.38 -18.37
C GLY A 404 4.09 14.42 -19.31
N SER A 405 3.81 13.18 -18.90
CA SER A 405 3.08 12.19 -19.70
C SER A 405 1.57 12.41 -19.71
N LEU A 406 1.05 13.20 -18.79
CA LEU A 406 -0.39 13.44 -18.61
C LEU A 406 -0.73 14.92 -18.68
N MET A 407 -2.01 15.18 -18.92
CA MET A 407 -2.60 16.50 -18.81
C MET A 407 -4.08 16.43 -18.38
N ILE A 408 -4.59 17.49 -17.76
CA ILE A 408 -6.03 17.67 -17.62
C ILE A 408 -6.57 18.09 -19.00
N SER A 409 -7.44 17.27 -19.59
CA SER A 409 -8.09 17.59 -20.86
C SER A 409 -9.48 18.20 -20.69
N LYS A 410 -10.14 17.96 -19.55
CA LYS A 410 -11.45 18.50 -19.22
C LYS A 410 -11.65 18.56 -17.72
N CYS A 411 -12.32 19.61 -17.23
CA CYS A 411 -12.79 19.71 -15.86
C CYS A 411 -14.25 20.20 -15.82
N GLU A 412 -15.04 19.58 -14.97
CA GLU A 412 -16.45 19.97 -14.72
C GLU A 412 -16.64 20.12 -13.20
N ILE A 413 -17.33 21.17 -12.77
CA ILE A 413 -17.79 21.36 -11.40
C ILE A 413 -19.31 21.47 -11.41
N ASP A 414 -19.99 20.59 -10.66
CA ASP A 414 -21.46 20.49 -10.58
C ASP A 414 -22.10 20.37 -11.98
N GLY A 415 -21.45 19.59 -12.88
CA GLY A 415 -21.89 19.34 -14.25
C GLY A 415 -21.69 20.51 -15.21
N LYS A 416 -21.01 21.58 -14.81
CA LYS A 416 -20.66 22.73 -15.67
C LYS A 416 -19.16 22.75 -15.94
N GLU A 417 -18.82 23.13 -17.17
CA GLU A 417 -17.43 23.30 -17.58
C GLU A 417 -16.70 24.28 -16.66
N HIS A 418 -15.49 23.90 -16.23
CA HIS A 418 -14.62 24.70 -15.39
C HIS A 418 -13.25 24.80 -16.03
N THR A 419 -12.73 26.03 -16.18
CA THR A 419 -11.51 26.32 -16.95
C THR A 419 -10.33 26.80 -16.09
N ASP A 420 -10.57 27.05 -14.80
CA ASP A 420 -9.49 27.47 -13.87
C ASP A 420 -8.73 26.26 -13.34
N PHE A 421 -7.87 25.70 -14.21
CA PHE A 421 -6.99 24.59 -13.88
C PHE A 421 -5.65 24.72 -14.63
N ASP A 422 -4.61 24.16 -14.05
CA ASP A 422 -3.32 23.97 -14.73
C ASP A 422 -3.26 22.55 -15.27
N ALA A 423 -3.29 22.45 -16.61
CA ALA A 423 -3.36 21.16 -17.30
C ALA A 423 -2.11 20.31 -17.07
N ASP A 424 -0.93 20.91 -17.04
CA ASP A 424 0.35 20.23 -16.97
C ASP A 424 0.74 19.86 -15.54
N SER A 425 0.41 20.70 -14.56
CA SER A 425 0.66 20.41 -13.14
C SER A 425 -0.46 19.59 -12.49
N LEU A 426 -1.47 19.18 -13.25
CA LEU A 426 -2.61 18.37 -12.81
C LEU A 426 -3.30 18.96 -11.57
N THR A 427 -3.54 20.27 -11.58
CA THR A 427 -4.19 20.98 -10.47
C THR A 427 -5.41 21.76 -10.91
N VAL A 428 -6.45 21.75 -10.10
CA VAL A 428 -7.68 22.50 -10.31
C VAL A 428 -7.84 23.55 -9.22
N LYS A 429 -8.05 24.81 -9.60
CA LYS A 429 -8.39 25.89 -8.68
C LYS A 429 -9.89 25.86 -8.41
N LEU A 430 -10.25 25.47 -7.19
CA LEU A 430 -11.65 25.38 -6.79
C LEU A 430 -12.26 26.78 -6.59
N PRO A 431 -13.50 27.03 -7.02
CA PRO A 431 -14.20 28.26 -6.70
C PRO A 431 -14.48 28.34 -5.19
N GLN A 432 -14.65 29.55 -4.69
CA GLN A 432 -15.15 29.74 -3.34
C GLN A 432 -16.60 29.26 -3.28
N SER A 433 -16.93 28.40 -2.32
CA SER A 433 -18.26 27.82 -2.16
C SER A 433 -18.53 27.52 -0.69
N ASP A 434 -19.77 27.79 -0.25
CA ASP A 434 -20.29 27.38 1.03
C ASP A 434 -20.94 26.00 0.96
N GLN A 435 -21.03 25.43 -0.25
CA GLN A 435 -21.56 24.10 -0.51
C GLN A 435 -20.43 23.18 -0.95
N ARG A 436 -20.63 21.89 -0.74
CA ARG A 436 -19.77 20.85 -1.23
C ARG A 436 -19.83 20.78 -2.75
N LEU A 437 -18.68 20.77 -3.41
CA LEU A 437 -18.59 20.71 -4.85
C LEU A 437 -18.52 19.25 -5.34
N HIS A 438 -19.04 18.98 -6.53
CA HIS A 438 -18.80 17.74 -7.27
C HIS A 438 -17.86 18.04 -8.43
N VAL A 439 -16.64 17.58 -8.36
CA VAL A 439 -15.60 17.85 -9.37
C VAL A 439 -15.36 16.57 -10.15
N LYS A 440 -15.48 16.66 -11.48
CA LYS A 440 -15.11 15.59 -12.43
C LYS A 440 -13.99 16.10 -13.30
N VAL A 441 -12.86 15.36 -13.32
CA VAL A 441 -11.69 15.71 -14.13
C VAL A 441 -11.37 14.57 -15.07
N THR A 442 -11.19 14.90 -16.35
CA THR A 442 -10.67 13.95 -17.33
C THR A 442 -9.19 14.17 -17.50
N VAL A 443 -8.39 13.19 -17.09
CA VAL A 443 -6.94 13.15 -17.29
C VAL A 443 -6.64 12.37 -18.56
N SER A 444 -5.78 12.90 -19.42
CA SER A 444 -5.45 12.31 -20.71
C SER A 444 -3.95 12.15 -20.87
N PRO A 445 -3.48 11.07 -21.53
CA PRO A 445 -2.11 10.95 -21.98
C PRO A 445 -1.78 12.05 -23.00
N LYS A 446 -0.54 12.57 -22.96
CA LYS A 446 0.03 13.48 -23.97
C LYS A 446 0.59 12.72 -25.15
#